data_c7f79e48c6dfc9fa412565727e2d184c
#
_entry.id   c7f79e48c6dfc9fa412565727e2d184c
#
_cell.length_a   1.000
_cell.length_b   1.000
_cell.length_c   1.000
_cell.angle_alpha   90.00
_cell.angle_beta   90.00
_cell.angle_gamma   90.00
#
_symmetry.space_group_name_H-M   'P 1'
#
loop_
_entity.id
_entity.type
_entity.pdbx_description
1 polymer ?
#
loop_
_entity_poly.entity_id
_entity_poly.type
_entity_poly.pdbx_seq_one_letter_code
_entity_poly.pdbx_strand_id
1 'polypeptide(L)'
;MIDQEDIKNSSAKSVPDLLRSQEGIVVRDLLSNGKSAQVDLRGFGEAAPYNNLVLVDGRRVNEIDLSGVDWTQIPLDQIERIEIVRGTGTVLYGDNAVGGVINIITKTPSDKLAFSAGTTAGSYSRNKEHVSVSGGRDSLAASFYGSYDSTQGYRENNDYRAKDVGGKIVYDATQFLSLNVTGSYHTDDYGLPGPLAKDQLSVNRRASLDPLDKAETEDGYLKLGSDLLLGNWGNLVTDLSYRNRDSKSDFPDPLFPYVIDSHIETHGFTPRYVHKGDVMGHKNTLITGVDFYWIDQDLKTYSGFLSSSTLLTGLADISRDSYGLYVNDDFSLVENLILTLGTRYEKAEYDLHQRDLSAFPLAPLDETVTKSENAYTAGLTWLYSGKSALFGRYNRSFRFPLTDELVLFDYVAGRIRVNPDLKPQTGDHYEVGARHIFTPNLQANITFYRAEIKDEIFFNKATFTNENYDQTLHQGMEIGCRADFFERLTLFGNYAYEKATFRDGAFDGKDIPAVPRNKFNLGFRIHDVIPNLIFSADYFYVGDSSLISDQANRFEKLESYYTLNLRLSYAWKWLNVFAGVNNVTDQKYSEYGLIGGFTPTPYYYPAPERNWVGGIEIRY
;
A
#
# COMPACT_ATOMS: atom_id res chain seq x y z
N MET A 1 9.93 5.01 -9.77
CA MET A 1 8.80 5.94 -10.09
C MET A 1 8.02 5.33 -11.25
N ILE A 2 6.71 5.30 -11.15
CA ILE A 2 5.78 4.91 -12.22
C ILE A 2 5.14 6.20 -12.71
N ASP A 3 5.30 6.52 -13.97
CA ASP A 3 4.75 7.75 -14.56
C ASP A 3 3.43 7.49 -15.31
N GLN A 4 2.83 8.56 -15.85
CA GLN A 4 1.57 8.44 -16.60
C GLN A 4 1.68 7.54 -17.85
N GLU A 5 2.85 7.51 -18.50
CA GLU A 5 3.07 6.67 -19.66
C GLU A 5 3.09 5.19 -19.25
N ASP A 6 3.76 4.88 -18.14
CA ASP A 6 3.78 3.54 -17.57
C ASP A 6 2.36 3.08 -17.21
N ILE A 7 1.56 3.96 -16.55
CA ILE A 7 0.18 3.65 -16.18
C ILE A 7 -0.70 3.37 -17.41
N LYS A 8 -0.65 4.24 -18.43
CA LYS A 8 -1.48 4.12 -19.65
C LYS A 8 -1.16 2.89 -20.48
N ASN A 9 0.12 2.49 -20.52
CA ASN A 9 0.60 1.40 -21.34
C ASN A 9 0.66 0.05 -20.61
N SER A 10 0.32 0.01 -19.32
CA SER A 10 0.19 -1.23 -18.55
C SER A 10 -1.19 -1.87 -18.76
N SER A 11 -1.29 -3.17 -18.52
CA SER A 11 -2.55 -3.90 -18.45
C SER A 11 -3.16 -3.93 -17.03
N ALA A 12 -2.62 -3.15 -16.12
CA ALA A 12 -3.04 -3.06 -14.73
C ALA A 12 -4.50 -2.57 -14.60
N LYS A 13 -5.22 -3.16 -13.66
CA LYS A 13 -6.62 -2.83 -13.33
C LYS A 13 -6.72 -2.03 -12.03
N SER A 14 -5.67 -2.07 -11.21
CA SER A 14 -5.58 -1.45 -9.89
C SER A 14 -4.16 -0.93 -9.62
N VAL A 15 -3.99 -0.12 -8.58
CA VAL A 15 -2.66 0.33 -8.13
C VAL A 15 -1.75 -0.85 -7.75
N PRO A 16 -2.19 -1.86 -6.98
CA PRO A 16 -1.37 -3.03 -6.71
C PRO A 16 -0.85 -3.73 -7.98
N ASP A 17 -1.67 -3.82 -9.04
CA ASP A 17 -1.23 -4.40 -10.31
C ASP A 17 -0.07 -3.62 -10.95
N LEU A 18 -0.07 -2.29 -10.88
CA LEU A 18 1.05 -1.46 -11.33
C LEU A 18 2.33 -1.74 -10.53
N LEU A 19 2.17 -1.94 -9.22
CA LEU A 19 3.29 -2.18 -8.31
C LEU A 19 3.95 -3.55 -8.55
N ARG A 20 3.23 -4.53 -9.13
CA ARG A 20 3.80 -5.86 -9.49
C ARG A 20 5.02 -5.75 -10.41
N SER A 21 5.07 -4.73 -11.26
CA SER A 21 6.17 -4.49 -12.20
C SER A 21 7.41 -3.88 -11.54
N GLN A 22 7.35 -3.51 -10.26
CA GLN A 22 8.43 -2.81 -9.58
C GLN A 22 9.41 -3.76 -8.89
N GLU A 23 10.66 -3.31 -8.78
CA GLU A 23 11.73 -4.04 -8.12
C GLU A 23 11.38 -4.33 -6.67
N GLY A 24 11.58 -5.57 -6.20
CA GLY A 24 11.44 -5.97 -4.80
C GLY A 24 10.03 -5.85 -4.22
N ILE A 25 9.00 -5.59 -5.03
CA ILE A 25 7.62 -5.50 -4.54
C ILE A 25 6.87 -6.78 -4.84
N VAL A 26 6.40 -7.46 -3.82
CA VAL A 26 5.50 -8.61 -3.92
C VAL A 26 4.07 -8.15 -3.65
N VAL A 27 3.14 -8.53 -4.53
CA VAL A 27 1.72 -8.22 -4.38
C VAL A 27 0.94 -9.51 -4.26
N ARG A 28 0.08 -9.59 -3.26
CA ARG A 28 -0.85 -10.70 -3.02
C ARG A 28 -2.27 -10.12 -2.96
N ASP A 29 -3.06 -10.38 -3.98
CA ASP A 29 -4.43 -9.89 -4.07
C ASP A 29 -5.42 -11.02 -3.72
N LEU A 30 -5.99 -10.96 -2.53
CA LEU A 30 -6.87 -12.01 -1.99
C LEU A 30 -8.17 -12.13 -2.78
N LEU A 31 -8.71 -11.00 -3.23
CA LEU A 31 -10.00 -10.93 -3.91
C LEU A 31 -9.86 -10.74 -5.44
N SER A 32 -8.63 -10.53 -5.92
CA SER A 32 -8.33 -10.31 -7.35
C SER A 32 -9.05 -9.08 -7.96
N ASN A 33 -9.43 -8.15 -7.13
CA ASN A 33 -10.08 -6.88 -7.51
C ASN A 33 -9.31 -5.65 -6.99
N GLY A 34 -8.25 -5.85 -6.22
CA GLY A 34 -7.41 -4.81 -5.62
C GLY A 34 -7.84 -4.38 -4.23
N LYS A 35 -9.06 -4.67 -3.77
CA LYS A 35 -9.61 -4.19 -2.48
C LYS A 35 -8.76 -4.62 -1.29
N SER A 36 -8.43 -5.90 -1.20
CA SER A 36 -7.67 -6.49 -0.09
C SER A 36 -6.28 -6.94 -0.54
N ALA A 37 -5.62 -6.16 -1.40
CA ALA A 37 -4.28 -6.48 -1.87
C ALA A 37 -3.22 -6.13 -0.82
N GLN A 38 -2.36 -7.09 -0.51
CA GLN A 38 -1.19 -6.90 0.32
C GLN A 38 0.00 -6.55 -0.57
N VAL A 39 0.66 -5.44 -0.27
CA VAL A 39 1.87 -4.99 -0.96
C VAL A 39 3.04 -5.10 0.00
N ASP A 40 4.03 -5.89 -0.36
CA ASP A 40 5.19 -6.21 0.46
C ASP A 40 6.46 -5.66 -0.18
N LEU A 41 7.17 -4.81 0.55
CA LEU A 41 8.50 -4.33 0.24
C LEU A 41 9.47 -4.93 1.25
N ARG A 42 10.48 -5.66 0.76
CA ARG A 42 11.58 -6.22 1.57
C ARG A 42 11.18 -7.30 2.58
N GLY A 43 10.08 -8.04 2.32
CA GLY A 43 9.81 -9.34 2.91
C GLY A 43 9.30 -9.34 4.35
N PHE A 44 8.33 -8.49 4.65
CA PHE A 44 7.59 -8.54 5.91
C PHE A 44 6.46 -9.60 5.91
N GLY A 45 6.23 -10.27 4.76
CA GLY A 45 5.30 -11.37 4.66
C GLY A 45 3.87 -11.01 5.04
N GLU A 46 3.33 -11.67 6.07
CA GLU A 46 1.96 -11.38 6.55
C GLU A 46 1.82 -10.00 7.20
N ALA A 47 2.89 -9.48 7.79
CA ALA A 47 2.92 -8.14 8.42
C ALA A 47 3.21 -7.00 7.41
N ALA A 48 3.37 -7.30 6.12
CA ALA A 48 3.72 -6.32 5.10
C ALA A 48 2.75 -5.13 4.99
N PRO A 49 1.41 -5.27 5.05
CA PRO A 49 0.48 -4.14 4.98
C PRO A 49 0.70 -3.09 6.08
N TYR A 50 1.28 -3.50 7.19
CA TYR A 50 1.49 -2.66 8.38
C TYR A 50 2.91 -2.09 8.46
N ASN A 51 3.82 -2.61 7.63
CA ASN A 51 5.22 -2.18 7.54
C ASN A 51 5.51 -1.31 6.32
N ASN A 52 4.53 -1.12 5.43
CA ASN A 52 4.65 -0.31 4.23
C ASN A 52 3.64 0.84 4.26
N LEU A 53 4.15 2.06 4.30
CA LEU A 53 3.31 3.25 4.33
C LEU A 53 2.83 3.59 2.92
N VAL A 54 1.53 3.85 2.80
CA VAL A 54 0.93 4.34 1.56
C VAL A 54 0.39 5.74 1.77
N LEU A 55 0.74 6.63 0.86
CA LEU A 55 0.31 8.04 0.86
C LEU A 55 -0.42 8.38 -0.43
N VAL A 56 -1.43 9.23 -0.34
CA VAL A 56 -2.10 9.88 -1.48
C VAL A 56 -2.03 11.39 -1.29
N ASP A 57 -1.30 12.09 -2.15
CA ASP A 57 -1.02 13.53 -2.03
C ASP A 57 -0.50 13.92 -0.62
N GLY A 58 0.36 13.08 -0.03
CA GLY A 58 0.90 13.23 1.31
C GLY A 58 0.01 12.75 2.46
N ARG A 59 -1.25 12.40 2.21
CA ARG A 59 -2.16 11.83 3.20
C ARG A 59 -1.86 10.34 3.43
N ARG A 60 -1.79 9.90 4.68
CA ARG A 60 -1.73 8.47 5.04
C ARG A 60 -3.07 7.79 4.74
N VAL A 61 -3.00 6.60 4.14
CA VAL A 61 -4.18 5.76 3.86
C VAL A 61 -4.14 4.39 4.55
N ASN A 62 -3.06 4.10 5.30
CA ASN A 62 -3.03 2.96 6.21
C ASN A 62 -3.98 3.20 7.38
N GLU A 63 -4.72 2.17 7.76
CA GLU A 63 -5.61 2.21 8.93
C GLU A 63 -4.85 1.96 10.24
N ILE A 64 -5.50 2.27 11.37
CA ILE A 64 -4.95 2.02 12.71
C ILE A 64 -5.20 0.59 13.20
N ASP A 65 -6.01 -0.16 12.47
CA ASP A 65 -6.41 -1.54 12.72
C ASP A 65 -5.83 -2.50 11.65
N LEU A 66 -6.21 -3.77 11.70
CA LEU A 66 -5.75 -4.81 10.77
C LEU A 66 -6.41 -4.74 9.37
N SER A 67 -7.30 -3.79 9.09
CA SER A 67 -7.95 -3.66 7.77
C SER A 67 -6.99 -3.28 6.64
N GLY A 68 -5.84 -2.67 6.97
CA GLY A 68 -4.77 -2.38 6.03
C GLY A 68 -5.08 -1.20 5.12
N VAL A 69 -4.70 -1.30 3.82
CA VAL A 69 -4.91 -0.25 2.82
C VAL A 69 -6.01 -0.65 1.86
N ASP A 70 -7.00 0.19 1.73
CA ASP A 70 -8.01 0.10 0.68
C ASP A 70 -7.48 0.77 -0.60
N TRP A 71 -7.02 -0.04 -1.55
CA TRP A 71 -6.45 0.46 -2.80
C TRP A 71 -7.49 0.90 -3.82
N THR A 72 -8.75 0.54 -3.62
CA THR A 72 -9.82 0.83 -4.59
C THR A 72 -10.31 2.26 -4.51
N GLN A 73 -10.10 2.94 -3.38
CA GLN A 73 -10.36 4.38 -3.23
C GLN A 73 -9.43 5.29 -4.06
N ILE A 74 -8.50 4.68 -4.83
CA ILE A 74 -7.49 5.42 -5.61
C ILE A 74 -7.67 5.07 -7.10
N PRO A 75 -8.55 5.77 -7.83
CA PRO A 75 -8.78 5.49 -9.25
C PRO A 75 -7.53 5.73 -10.09
N LEU A 76 -7.10 4.72 -10.88
CA LEU A 76 -5.90 4.79 -11.72
C LEU A 76 -5.87 5.97 -12.69
N ASP A 77 -7.04 6.37 -13.20
CA ASP A 77 -7.19 7.48 -14.14
C ASP A 77 -6.92 8.85 -13.50
N GLN A 78 -6.93 8.94 -12.17
CA GLN A 78 -6.61 10.17 -11.43
C GLN A 78 -5.14 10.27 -11.01
N ILE A 79 -4.35 9.23 -11.19
CA ILE A 79 -2.94 9.23 -10.80
C ILE A 79 -2.09 9.96 -11.84
N GLU A 80 -1.24 10.86 -11.39
CA GLU A 80 -0.18 11.48 -12.17
C GLU A 80 1.08 10.62 -12.18
N ARG A 81 1.52 10.17 -11.00
CA ARG A 81 2.67 9.28 -10.82
C ARG A 81 2.65 8.58 -9.47
N ILE A 82 3.42 7.50 -9.34
CA ILE A 82 3.65 6.80 -8.09
C ILE A 82 5.14 6.85 -7.78
N GLU A 83 5.49 7.40 -6.63
CA GLU A 83 6.85 7.47 -6.11
C GLU A 83 7.03 6.37 -5.09
N ILE A 84 8.10 5.58 -5.22
CA ILE A 84 8.37 4.44 -4.34
C ILE A 84 9.71 4.67 -3.68
N VAL A 85 9.70 4.84 -2.36
CA VAL A 85 10.89 4.85 -1.51
C VAL A 85 11.08 3.43 -0.97
N ARG A 86 12.11 2.75 -1.46
CA ARG A 86 12.49 1.42 -0.96
C ARG A 86 13.37 1.57 0.27
N GLY A 87 13.18 0.67 1.24
CA GLY A 87 13.76 0.84 2.56
C GLY A 87 13.05 1.89 3.39
N THR A 88 13.45 2.02 4.63
CA THR A 88 12.70 2.82 5.58
C THR A 88 12.62 4.30 5.22
N GLY A 89 11.42 4.86 5.32
CA GLY A 89 11.13 6.28 5.24
C GLY A 89 10.76 6.91 6.59
N THR A 90 10.98 6.20 7.69
CA THR A 90 10.45 6.53 9.02
C THR A 90 10.82 7.94 9.51
N VAL A 91 12.00 8.47 9.18
CA VAL A 91 12.38 9.84 9.58
C VAL A 91 11.42 10.89 9.03
N LEU A 92 11.08 10.83 7.74
CA LEU A 92 10.22 11.82 7.11
C LEU A 92 8.72 11.52 7.28
N TYR A 93 8.35 10.25 7.40
CA TYR A 93 6.96 9.82 7.30
C TYR A 93 6.43 9.13 8.56
N GLY A 94 7.29 8.79 9.53
CA GLY A 94 6.89 8.19 10.82
C GLY A 94 6.53 6.71 10.74
N ASP A 95 5.59 6.34 11.57
CA ASP A 95 5.07 4.98 11.75
C ASP A 95 4.67 4.30 10.42
N ASN A 96 4.71 2.96 10.38
CA ASN A 96 4.44 2.08 9.22
C ASN A 96 5.45 2.17 8.04
N ALA A 97 6.40 3.10 8.05
CA ALA A 97 7.36 3.29 6.96
C ALA A 97 8.66 2.47 7.14
N VAL A 98 8.55 1.21 7.58
CA VAL A 98 9.70 0.32 7.90
C VAL A 98 10.26 -0.34 6.64
N GLY A 99 9.41 -0.99 5.84
CA GLY A 99 9.79 -1.63 4.58
C GLY A 99 9.94 -0.65 3.42
N GLY A 100 9.07 0.37 3.39
CA GLY A 100 9.08 1.40 2.36
C GLY A 100 7.92 2.37 2.42
N VAL A 101 7.91 3.31 1.46
CA VAL A 101 6.82 4.26 1.28
C VAL A 101 6.38 4.26 -0.17
N ILE A 102 5.08 4.17 -0.40
CA ILE A 102 4.43 4.30 -1.70
C ILE A 102 3.63 5.60 -1.67
N ASN A 103 4.12 6.62 -2.37
CA ASN A 103 3.48 7.93 -2.44
C ASN A 103 2.80 8.11 -3.80
N ILE A 104 1.49 8.16 -3.81
CA ILE A 104 0.65 8.31 -4.98
C ILE A 104 0.31 9.78 -5.12
N ILE A 105 0.70 10.37 -6.23
CA ILE A 105 0.44 11.77 -6.56
C ILE A 105 -0.69 11.82 -7.57
N THR A 106 -1.77 12.52 -7.23
CA THR A 106 -2.91 12.71 -8.12
C THR A 106 -2.66 13.87 -9.08
N LYS A 107 -3.40 13.89 -10.19
CA LYS A 107 -3.28 14.91 -11.21
C LYS A 107 -3.54 16.31 -10.65
N THR A 108 -2.70 17.25 -11.05
CA THR A 108 -2.92 18.66 -10.76
C THR A 108 -3.93 19.25 -11.75
N PRO A 109 -4.81 20.18 -11.32
CA PRO A 109 -5.72 20.86 -12.24
C PRO A 109 -4.97 21.53 -13.41
N SER A 110 -5.52 21.42 -14.62
CA SER A 110 -4.96 22.02 -15.83
C SER A 110 -5.27 23.52 -15.92
N ASP A 111 -4.36 24.32 -16.48
CA ASP A 111 -4.62 25.74 -16.79
C ASP A 111 -5.63 25.91 -17.94
N LYS A 112 -5.76 24.89 -18.80
CA LYS A 112 -6.67 24.87 -19.94
C LYS A 112 -7.81 23.89 -19.67
N LEU A 113 -8.96 24.18 -20.27
CA LEU A 113 -10.08 23.24 -20.24
C LEU A 113 -9.62 21.90 -20.83
N ALA A 114 -9.69 20.87 -20.03
CA ALA A 114 -9.41 19.48 -20.39
C ALA A 114 -10.59 18.60 -19.93
N PHE A 115 -10.96 17.66 -20.76
CA PHE A 115 -12.03 16.71 -20.49
C PHE A 115 -11.56 15.30 -20.82
N SER A 116 -11.87 14.33 -19.98
CA SER A 116 -11.73 12.92 -20.35
C SER A 116 -12.96 12.11 -19.93
N ALA A 117 -13.33 11.15 -20.75
CA ALA A 117 -14.34 10.16 -20.44
C ALA A 117 -13.96 8.83 -21.07
N GLY A 118 -14.19 7.74 -20.37
CA GLY A 118 -13.84 6.43 -20.86
C GLY A 118 -14.70 5.32 -20.29
N THR A 119 -14.71 4.20 -21.02
CA THR A 119 -15.34 2.95 -20.58
C THR A 119 -14.38 1.79 -20.83
N THR A 120 -14.39 0.85 -19.91
CA THR A 120 -13.57 -0.37 -19.97
C THR A 120 -14.47 -1.57 -19.70
N ALA A 121 -14.40 -2.58 -20.55
CA ALA A 121 -15.08 -3.87 -20.37
C ALA A 121 -14.04 -5.00 -20.25
N GLY A 122 -14.39 -6.07 -19.57
CA GLY A 122 -13.46 -7.19 -19.39
C GLY A 122 -14.12 -8.50 -19.00
N SER A 123 -13.29 -9.52 -18.80
CA SER A 123 -13.72 -10.81 -18.25
C SER A 123 -14.40 -10.63 -16.90
N TYR A 124 -15.23 -11.60 -16.53
CA TYR A 124 -16.00 -11.60 -15.27
C TYR A 124 -17.02 -10.44 -15.18
N SER A 125 -17.59 -10.07 -16.32
CA SER A 125 -18.56 -8.96 -16.44
C SER A 125 -18.00 -7.63 -15.92
N ARG A 126 -16.68 -7.42 -16.00
CA ARG A 126 -16.09 -6.15 -15.57
C ARG A 126 -16.56 -5.02 -16.46
N ASN A 127 -17.01 -3.96 -15.84
CA ASN A 127 -17.32 -2.68 -16.45
C ASN A 127 -16.79 -1.55 -15.58
N LYS A 128 -16.01 -0.64 -16.19
CA LYS A 128 -15.53 0.58 -15.51
C LYS A 128 -15.81 1.78 -16.39
N GLU A 129 -16.39 2.79 -15.82
CA GLU A 129 -16.68 4.07 -16.46
C GLU A 129 -16.02 5.18 -15.66
N HIS A 130 -15.49 6.18 -16.34
CA HIS A 130 -14.95 7.36 -15.69
C HIS A 130 -15.18 8.62 -16.52
N VAL A 131 -15.26 9.75 -15.83
CA VAL A 131 -15.31 11.07 -16.39
C VAL A 131 -14.46 12.02 -15.56
N SER A 132 -13.75 12.91 -16.19
CA SER A 132 -13.06 14.01 -15.50
C SER A 132 -13.09 15.29 -16.33
N VAL A 133 -13.13 16.40 -15.61
CA VAL A 133 -13.03 17.76 -16.18
C VAL A 133 -12.02 18.55 -15.35
N SER A 134 -11.18 19.30 -16.02
CA SER A 134 -10.19 20.16 -15.39
C SER A 134 -10.06 21.46 -16.18
N GLY A 135 -9.78 22.56 -15.51
CA GLY A 135 -9.55 23.83 -16.16
C GLY A 135 -9.16 24.91 -15.17
N GLY A 136 -8.48 25.93 -15.67
CA GLY A 136 -8.05 27.06 -14.86
C GLY A 136 -8.13 28.37 -15.64
N ARG A 137 -8.16 29.45 -14.90
CA ARG A 137 -8.04 30.79 -15.40
C ARG A 137 -7.41 31.69 -14.35
N ASP A 138 -6.42 32.45 -14.80
CA ASP A 138 -5.65 33.36 -13.94
C ASP A 138 -5.04 32.61 -12.73
N SER A 139 -5.47 32.92 -11.52
CA SER A 139 -4.97 32.34 -10.28
C SER A 139 -5.79 31.14 -9.76
N LEU A 140 -6.83 30.70 -10.47
CA LEU A 140 -7.72 29.63 -10.03
C LEU A 140 -7.73 28.47 -11.01
N ALA A 141 -7.45 27.27 -10.55
CA ALA A 141 -7.60 26.04 -11.32
C ALA A 141 -8.40 24.99 -10.53
N ALA A 142 -9.21 24.20 -11.22
CA ALA A 142 -10.03 23.18 -10.59
C ALA A 142 -10.10 21.91 -11.45
N SER A 143 -10.22 20.77 -10.80
CA SER A 143 -10.50 19.48 -11.44
C SER A 143 -11.56 18.71 -10.65
N PHE A 144 -12.42 17.99 -11.38
CA PHE A 144 -13.43 17.10 -10.80
C PHE A 144 -13.44 15.80 -11.58
N TYR A 145 -13.72 14.70 -10.89
CA TYR A 145 -13.84 13.39 -11.50
C TYR A 145 -14.96 12.56 -10.87
N GLY A 146 -15.42 11.58 -11.61
CA GLY A 146 -16.28 10.52 -11.11
C GLY A 146 -15.97 9.22 -11.81
N SER A 147 -16.11 8.10 -11.10
CA SER A 147 -15.95 6.77 -11.65
C SER A 147 -16.97 5.78 -11.08
N TYR A 148 -17.24 4.75 -11.88
CA TYR A 148 -17.98 3.58 -11.50
C TYR A 148 -17.22 2.34 -11.96
N ASP A 149 -17.00 1.38 -11.07
CA ASP A 149 -16.31 0.12 -11.37
C ASP A 149 -17.15 -1.05 -10.84
N SER A 150 -17.40 -2.06 -11.67
CA SER A 150 -18.14 -3.24 -11.27
C SER A 150 -17.59 -4.50 -11.94
N THR A 151 -17.68 -5.62 -11.23
CA THR A 151 -17.32 -6.94 -11.74
C THR A 151 -18.05 -8.03 -10.95
N GLN A 152 -18.31 -9.17 -11.57
CA GLN A 152 -18.77 -10.38 -10.86
C GLN A 152 -17.61 -11.12 -10.18
N GLY A 153 -16.35 -10.70 -10.44
CA GLY A 153 -15.17 -11.34 -9.91
C GLY A 153 -14.83 -12.68 -10.54
N TYR A 154 -13.62 -13.19 -10.25
CA TYR A 154 -13.16 -14.48 -10.75
C TYR A 154 -13.86 -15.65 -10.06
N ARG A 155 -14.11 -15.55 -8.76
CA ARG A 155 -14.72 -16.59 -7.93
C ARG A 155 -16.23 -16.35 -7.78
N GLU A 156 -16.96 -17.36 -7.33
CA GLU A 156 -18.31 -17.22 -6.79
C GLU A 156 -18.26 -16.36 -5.53
N ASN A 157 -19.28 -15.55 -5.28
CA ASN A 157 -19.32 -14.56 -4.18
C ASN A 157 -18.10 -13.64 -4.16
N ASN A 158 -17.70 -13.11 -5.32
CA ASN A 158 -16.54 -12.22 -5.48
C ASN A 158 -16.92 -10.99 -6.32
N ASP A 159 -18.19 -10.67 -6.34
CA ASP A 159 -18.67 -9.44 -6.97
C ASP A 159 -18.14 -8.21 -6.22
N TYR A 160 -17.97 -7.15 -7.00
CA TYR A 160 -17.46 -5.88 -6.51
C TYR A 160 -18.14 -4.76 -7.26
N ARG A 161 -18.56 -3.72 -6.55
CA ARG A 161 -19.10 -2.48 -7.11
C ARG A 161 -18.57 -1.30 -6.33
N ALA A 162 -18.10 -0.28 -7.03
CA ALA A 162 -17.58 0.94 -6.42
C ALA A 162 -18.04 2.18 -7.18
N LYS A 163 -18.13 3.28 -6.45
CA LYS A 163 -18.38 4.63 -6.97
C LYS A 163 -17.41 5.59 -6.33
N ASP A 164 -16.77 6.41 -7.14
CA ASP A 164 -15.86 7.44 -6.69
C ASP A 164 -16.27 8.78 -7.26
N VAL A 165 -16.17 9.80 -6.44
CA VAL A 165 -16.24 11.19 -6.87
C VAL A 165 -15.17 11.99 -6.13
N GLY A 166 -14.60 12.98 -6.78
CA GLY A 166 -13.63 13.83 -6.11
C GLY A 166 -13.21 15.02 -6.94
N GLY A 167 -12.38 15.85 -6.34
CA GLY A 167 -11.88 17.03 -7.01
C GLY A 167 -10.80 17.75 -6.23
N LYS A 168 -10.14 18.67 -6.93
CA LYS A 168 -9.07 19.50 -6.41
C LYS A 168 -9.23 20.93 -6.94
N ILE A 169 -9.12 21.89 -6.06
CA ILE A 169 -9.13 23.31 -6.39
C ILE A 169 -7.81 23.89 -5.90
N VAL A 170 -7.14 24.65 -6.75
CA VAL A 170 -5.89 25.35 -6.44
C VAL A 170 -6.12 26.85 -6.68
N TYR A 171 -5.78 27.67 -5.72
CA TYR A 171 -5.89 29.12 -5.78
C TYR A 171 -4.58 29.80 -5.40
N ASP A 172 -3.92 30.38 -6.38
CA ASP A 172 -2.72 31.18 -6.19
C ASP A 172 -3.11 32.58 -5.71
N ALA A 173 -3.33 32.71 -4.40
CA ALA A 173 -3.82 33.94 -3.77
C ALA A 173 -2.85 35.12 -4.00
N THR A 174 -1.55 34.83 -4.00
CA THR A 174 -0.47 35.76 -4.33
C THR A 174 0.68 35.00 -4.99
N GLN A 175 1.69 35.69 -5.48
CA GLN A 175 2.93 35.08 -5.96
C GLN A 175 3.71 34.29 -4.88
N PHE A 176 3.32 34.40 -3.60
CA PHE A 176 3.97 33.75 -2.47
C PHE A 176 3.07 32.75 -1.75
N LEU A 177 1.75 32.76 -2.01
CA LEU A 177 0.79 31.90 -1.30
C LEU A 177 -0.12 31.18 -2.29
N SER A 178 0.00 29.88 -2.32
CA SER A 178 -0.95 28.98 -2.97
C SER A 178 -1.78 28.23 -1.93
N LEU A 179 -3.08 28.16 -2.14
CA LEU A 179 -4.03 27.43 -1.33
C LEU A 179 -4.64 26.29 -2.15
N ASN A 180 -4.90 25.16 -1.53
CA ASN A 180 -5.57 24.07 -2.21
C ASN A 180 -6.63 23.41 -1.33
N VAL A 181 -7.68 22.94 -1.99
CA VAL A 181 -8.73 22.11 -1.39
C VAL A 181 -8.79 20.82 -2.21
N THR A 182 -8.69 19.68 -1.54
CA THR A 182 -8.83 18.36 -2.17
C THR A 182 -9.88 17.58 -1.41
N GLY A 183 -10.85 16.99 -2.13
CA GLY A 183 -11.88 16.16 -1.51
C GLY A 183 -12.17 14.94 -2.37
N SER A 184 -12.55 13.84 -1.73
CA SER A 184 -13.00 12.62 -2.38
C SER A 184 -14.03 11.89 -1.54
N TYR A 185 -14.90 11.16 -2.21
CA TYR A 185 -15.83 10.23 -1.59
C TYR A 185 -15.85 8.94 -2.39
N HIS A 186 -15.70 7.83 -1.68
CA HIS A 186 -15.68 6.47 -2.21
C HIS A 186 -16.73 5.64 -1.49
N THR A 187 -17.43 4.79 -2.24
CA THR A 187 -18.29 3.76 -1.64
C THR A 187 -18.15 2.48 -2.43
N ASP A 188 -18.07 1.35 -1.74
CA ASP A 188 -18.07 0.04 -2.39
C ASP A 188 -18.85 -1.02 -1.61
N ASP A 189 -19.28 -2.04 -2.35
CA ASP A 189 -19.83 -3.30 -1.84
C ASP A 189 -19.18 -4.50 -2.54
N TYR A 190 -18.87 -5.56 -1.78
CA TYR A 190 -18.17 -6.72 -2.32
C TYR A 190 -18.44 -8.01 -1.56
N GLY A 191 -18.37 -9.12 -2.29
CA GLY A 191 -18.46 -10.47 -1.75
C GLY A 191 -17.13 -10.97 -1.19
N LEU A 192 -17.19 -11.86 -0.21
CA LEU A 192 -16.05 -12.46 0.50
C LEU A 192 -16.07 -13.98 0.29
N PRO A 193 -15.42 -14.52 -0.75
CA PRO A 193 -15.53 -15.93 -1.13
C PRO A 193 -14.82 -16.92 -0.18
N GLY A 194 -14.05 -16.44 0.80
CA GLY A 194 -13.22 -17.27 1.68
C GLY A 194 -12.10 -18.03 0.96
N PRO A 195 -11.21 -18.72 1.67
CA PRO A 195 -10.16 -19.55 1.09
C PRO A 195 -10.68 -20.95 0.72
N LEU A 196 -9.93 -21.70 -0.10
CA LEU A 196 -10.23 -23.08 -0.50
C LEU A 196 -9.15 -24.04 0.00
N ALA A 197 -9.55 -25.21 0.53
CA ALA A 197 -8.62 -26.30 0.80
C ALA A 197 -8.12 -26.93 -0.53
N LYS A 198 -7.02 -27.68 -0.46
CA LYS A 198 -6.33 -28.22 -1.67
C LYS A 198 -7.24 -29.13 -2.52
N ASP A 199 -8.06 -29.94 -1.90
CA ASP A 199 -9.02 -30.81 -2.56
C ASP A 199 -10.13 -30.02 -3.25
N GLN A 200 -10.71 -29.03 -2.58
CA GLN A 200 -11.71 -28.12 -3.13
C GLN A 200 -11.15 -27.32 -4.31
N LEU A 201 -9.93 -26.79 -4.15
CA LEU A 201 -9.21 -26.08 -5.21
C LEU A 201 -9.04 -26.94 -6.48
N SER A 202 -8.84 -28.24 -6.33
CA SER A 202 -8.69 -29.19 -7.43
C SER A 202 -10.00 -29.46 -8.19
N VAL A 203 -11.14 -29.38 -7.49
CA VAL A 203 -12.48 -29.62 -8.04
C VAL A 203 -13.04 -28.37 -8.72
N ASN A 204 -13.07 -27.24 -8.02
CA ASN A 204 -13.56 -25.98 -8.56
C ASN A 204 -12.79 -24.80 -7.94
N ARG A 205 -11.85 -24.24 -8.70
CA ARG A 205 -11.06 -23.07 -8.27
C ARG A 205 -11.89 -21.81 -8.05
N ARG A 206 -13.09 -21.76 -8.63
CA ARG A 206 -14.00 -20.60 -8.54
C ARG A 206 -15.03 -20.71 -7.42
N ALA A 207 -15.11 -21.84 -6.73
CA ALA A 207 -16.07 -22.04 -5.66
C ALA A 207 -15.88 -21.01 -4.52
N SER A 208 -16.98 -20.67 -3.86
CA SER A 208 -17.00 -19.99 -2.57
C SER A 208 -17.46 -20.98 -1.51
N LEU A 209 -16.78 -21.00 -0.35
CA LEU A 209 -17.26 -21.71 0.84
C LEU A 209 -18.23 -20.85 1.63
N ASP A 210 -18.10 -19.53 1.50
CA ASP A 210 -18.86 -18.52 2.23
C ASP A 210 -19.68 -17.68 1.23
N PRO A 211 -20.74 -18.28 0.63
CA PRO A 211 -21.43 -17.66 -0.52
C PRO A 211 -22.32 -16.47 -0.15
N LEU A 212 -22.45 -16.16 1.14
CA LEU A 212 -23.28 -15.07 1.65
C LEU A 212 -22.46 -13.97 2.36
N ASP A 213 -21.19 -14.22 2.59
CA ASP A 213 -20.31 -13.25 3.25
C ASP A 213 -20.06 -12.05 2.35
N LYS A 214 -20.20 -10.87 2.91
CA LYS A 214 -20.08 -9.62 2.18
C LYS A 214 -19.56 -8.50 3.05
N ALA A 215 -19.06 -7.45 2.40
CA ALA A 215 -18.65 -6.23 3.10
C ALA A 215 -18.97 -4.99 2.25
N GLU A 216 -19.06 -3.87 2.93
CA GLU A 216 -19.29 -2.55 2.35
C GLU A 216 -18.38 -1.51 3.02
N THR A 217 -18.00 -0.48 2.26
CA THR A 217 -17.19 0.63 2.76
C THR A 217 -17.70 1.94 2.20
N GLU A 218 -17.73 2.97 3.05
CA GLU A 218 -17.88 4.37 2.67
C GLU A 218 -16.68 5.16 3.22
N ASP A 219 -16.06 6.01 2.40
CA ASP A 219 -14.85 6.75 2.77
C ASP A 219 -14.90 8.17 2.20
N GLY A 220 -15.01 9.15 3.08
CA GLY A 220 -15.04 10.56 2.77
C GLY A 220 -13.75 11.26 3.23
N TYR A 221 -13.18 12.11 2.38
CA TYR A 221 -11.95 12.82 2.67
C TYR A 221 -11.99 14.28 2.24
N LEU A 222 -11.47 15.16 3.09
CA LEU A 222 -11.27 16.58 2.81
C LEU A 222 -9.90 17.04 3.31
N LYS A 223 -9.17 17.78 2.46
CA LYS A 223 -7.90 18.42 2.81
C LYS A 223 -7.91 19.88 2.42
N LEU A 224 -7.42 20.73 3.32
CA LEU A 224 -7.08 22.12 3.08
C LEU A 224 -5.56 22.26 3.16
N GLY A 225 -4.92 22.63 2.07
CA GLY A 225 -3.48 22.80 1.98
C GLY A 225 -3.08 24.24 1.71
N SER A 226 -1.91 24.64 2.20
CA SER A 226 -1.26 25.91 1.86
C SER A 226 0.21 25.69 1.57
N ASP A 227 0.74 26.41 0.58
CA ASP A 227 2.17 26.52 0.27
C ASP A 227 2.54 28.00 0.31
N LEU A 228 3.31 28.38 1.33
CA LEU A 228 3.76 29.74 1.58
C LEU A 228 5.26 29.86 1.26
N LEU A 229 5.58 30.56 0.16
CA LEU A 229 6.94 30.86 -0.23
C LEU A 229 7.49 32.02 0.59
N LEU A 230 8.49 31.76 1.41
CA LEU A 230 9.16 32.76 2.27
C LEU A 230 10.37 33.40 1.58
N GLY A 231 10.34 33.53 0.26
CA GLY A 231 11.44 34.02 -0.56
C GLY A 231 12.68 33.12 -0.44
N ASN A 232 13.83 33.72 -0.13
CA ASN A 232 15.07 32.98 0.05
C ASN A 232 15.12 32.10 1.32
N TRP A 233 14.13 32.22 2.20
CA TRP A 233 14.05 31.42 3.44
C TRP A 233 13.42 30.05 3.22
N GLY A 234 12.82 29.78 2.05
CA GLY A 234 12.21 28.48 1.74
C GLY A 234 10.69 28.51 1.74
N ASN A 235 10.06 27.34 1.91
CA ASN A 235 8.62 27.15 1.83
C ASN A 235 8.10 26.59 3.14
N LEU A 236 6.93 27.09 3.59
CA LEU A 236 6.13 26.47 4.62
C LEU A 236 4.90 25.82 3.95
N VAL A 237 4.84 24.50 3.97
CA VAL A 237 3.72 23.71 3.47
C VAL A 237 2.91 23.25 4.67
N THR A 238 1.60 23.47 4.66
CA THR A 238 0.72 23.07 5.77
C THR A 238 -0.52 22.40 5.22
N ASP A 239 -0.81 21.19 5.70
CA ASP A 239 -2.03 20.46 5.39
C ASP A 239 -2.87 20.25 6.65
N LEU A 240 -4.17 20.54 6.54
CA LEU A 240 -5.23 20.17 7.46
C LEU A 240 -6.08 19.12 6.77
N SER A 241 -6.32 17.98 7.38
CA SER A 241 -7.09 16.89 6.78
C SER A 241 -8.14 16.34 7.73
N TYR A 242 -9.25 15.94 7.14
CA TYR A 242 -10.33 15.19 7.79
C TYR A 242 -10.69 13.99 6.92
N ARG A 243 -10.87 12.84 7.55
CA ARG A 243 -11.36 11.62 6.89
C ARG A 243 -12.36 10.94 7.78
N ASN A 244 -13.42 10.46 7.19
CA ASN A 244 -14.43 9.61 7.80
C ASN A 244 -14.54 8.33 6.99
N ARG A 245 -14.44 7.17 7.66
CA ARG A 245 -14.57 5.86 7.03
C ARG A 245 -15.52 4.99 7.82
N ASP A 246 -16.57 4.53 7.15
CA ASP A 246 -17.50 3.53 7.64
C ASP A 246 -17.22 2.21 6.91
N SER A 247 -17.15 1.11 7.63
CA SER A 247 -16.99 -0.21 7.05
C SER A 247 -17.82 -1.24 7.81
N LYS A 248 -18.49 -2.11 7.06
CA LYS A 248 -19.30 -3.17 7.63
C LYS A 248 -19.02 -4.49 6.94
N SER A 249 -18.80 -5.54 7.73
CA SER A 249 -18.64 -6.91 7.26
C SER A 249 -19.71 -7.78 7.88
N ASP A 250 -20.39 -8.56 7.04
CA ASP A 250 -21.52 -9.41 7.41
C ASP A 250 -21.22 -10.86 7.03
N PHE A 251 -21.17 -11.73 8.04
CA PHE A 251 -20.86 -13.15 7.95
C PHE A 251 -22.09 -13.95 8.44
N PRO A 252 -23.11 -14.18 7.58
CA PRO A 252 -24.37 -14.78 7.96
C PRO A 252 -24.31 -16.31 8.08
N ASP A 253 -23.35 -16.82 8.90
CA ASP A 253 -23.24 -18.24 9.20
C ASP A 253 -24.51 -18.75 9.91
N PRO A 254 -25.09 -19.91 9.52
CA PRO A 254 -26.31 -20.44 10.14
C PRO A 254 -26.17 -20.80 11.63
N LEU A 255 -24.94 -21.06 12.11
CA LEU A 255 -24.67 -21.44 13.48
C LEU A 255 -24.15 -20.27 14.33
N PHE A 256 -23.28 -19.45 13.74
CA PHE A 256 -22.57 -18.36 14.40
C PHE A 256 -22.53 -17.11 13.51
N PRO A 257 -23.68 -16.49 13.18
CA PRO A 257 -23.68 -15.27 12.39
C PRO A 257 -22.95 -14.16 13.15
N TYR A 258 -22.18 -13.39 12.41
CA TYR A 258 -21.35 -12.34 12.96
C TYR A 258 -21.33 -11.11 12.04
N VAL A 259 -21.44 -9.92 12.64
CA VAL A 259 -21.32 -8.64 11.92
C VAL A 259 -20.33 -7.75 12.66
N ILE A 260 -19.44 -7.13 11.89
CA ILE A 260 -18.54 -6.08 12.36
C ILE A 260 -18.97 -4.78 11.68
N ASP A 261 -19.13 -3.72 12.48
CA ASP A 261 -19.45 -2.38 12.02
C ASP A 261 -18.43 -1.42 12.65
N SER A 262 -17.59 -0.78 11.84
CA SER A 262 -16.50 0.08 12.26
C SER A 262 -16.62 1.46 11.64
N HIS A 263 -16.56 2.48 12.46
CA HIS A 263 -16.52 3.89 12.10
C HIS A 263 -15.18 4.48 12.55
N ILE A 264 -14.43 5.10 11.63
CA ILE A 264 -13.12 5.71 11.92
C ILE A 264 -13.11 7.14 11.44
N GLU A 265 -12.87 8.06 12.37
CA GLU A 265 -12.60 9.47 12.07
C GLU A 265 -11.11 9.79 12.23
N THR A 266 -10.53 10.52 11.31
CA THR A 266 -9.12 10.92 11.33
C THR A 266 -8.99 12.41 11.07
N HIS A 267 -8.37 13.12 11.99
CA HIS A 267 -7.94 14.50 11.82
C HIS A 267 -6.42 14.56 11.72
N GLY A 268 -5.89 15.32 10.78
CA GLY A 268 -4.46 15.50 10.58
C GLY A 268 -4.06 16.97 10.47
N PHE A 269 -2.93 17.33 11.07
CA PHE A 269 -2.29 18.64 10.92
C PHE A 269 -0.78 18.44 10.74
N THR A 270 -0.27 18.74 9.54
CA THR A 270 1.11 18.40 9.13
C THR A 270 1.85 19.59 8.53
N PRO A 271 2.26 20.59 9.34
CA PRO A 271 3.11 21.68 8.87
C PRO A 271 4.53 21.21 8.65
N ARG A 272 5.08 21.56 7.47
CA ARG A 272 6.43 21.20 7.04
C ARG A 272 7.14 22.41 6.44
N TYR A 273 8.33 22.69 6.92
CA TYR A 273 9.22 23.70 6.38
C TYR A 273 10.28 23.07 5.51
N VAL A 274 10.48 23.61 4.32
CA VAL A 274 11.49 23.18 3.34
C VAL A 274 12.37 24.34 2.98
N HIS A 275 13.65 24.27 3.29
CA HIS A 275 14.66 25.22 2.83
C HIS A 275 15.53 24.57 1.75
N LYS A 276 15.72 25.27 0.63
CA LYS A 276 16.69 24.90 -0.40
C LYS A 276 17.53 26.11 -0.70
N GLY A 277 18.81 26.03 -0.40
CA GLY A 277 19.73 27.16 -0.56
C GLY A 277 21.19 26.77 -0.37
N ASP A 278 22.02 27.79 -0.22
CA ASP A 278 23.44 27.63 0.07
C ASP A 278 23.71 27.98 1.53
N VAL A 279 24.32 27.06 2.25
CA VAL A 279 24.81 27.24 3.62
C VAL A 279 26.33 27.19 3.61
N MET A 280 27.00 28.29 4.00
CA MET A 280 28.47 28.41 3.97
C MET A 280 29.12 28.10 2.59
N GLY A 281 28.40 28.38 1.49
CA GLY A 281 28.87 28.10 0.13
C GLY A 281 28.62 26.67 -0.36
N HIS A 282 27.89 25.87 0.40
CA HIS A 282 27.51 24.49 0.08
C HIS A 282 26.02 24.38 -0.13
N LYS A 283 25.58 23.63 -1.15
CA LYS A 283 24.15 23.36 -1.37
C LYS A 283 23.59 22.59 -0.19
N ASN A 284 22.43 23.03 0.28
CA ASN A 284 21.73 22.44 1.41
C ASN A 284 20.23 22.30 1.12
N THR A 285 19.65 21.20 1.56
CA THR A 285 18.20 21.01 1.57
C THR A 285 17.79 20.52 2.95
N LEU A 286 17.18 21.42 3.72
CA LEU A 286 16.65 21.14 5.05
C LEU A 286 15.13 20.93 4.97
N ILE A 287 14.65 19.82 5.53
CA ILE A 287 13.21 19.53 5.71
C ILE A 287 12.98 19.32 7.20
N THR A 288 12.07 20.07 7.79
CA THR A 288 11.66 19.88 9.19
C THR A 288 10.16 20.07 9.31
N GLY A 289 9.54 19.39 10.25
CA GLY A 289 8.11 19.49 10.43
C GLY A 289 7.63 18.77 11.68
N VAL A 290 6.34 18.92 11.90
CA VAL A 290 5.61 18.20 12.94
C VAL A 290 4.38 17.56 12.30
N ASP A 291 4.01 16.37 12.79
CA ASP A 291 2.82 15.66 12.37
C ASP A 291 1.95 15.43 13.59
N PHE A 292 0.67 15.81 13.50
CA PHE A 292 -0.34 15.52 14.48
C PHE A 292 -1.48 14.75 13.82
N TYR A 293 -1.86 13.62 14.43
CA TYR A 293 -3.02 12.84 14.04
C TYR A 293 -3.86 12.49 15.27
N TRP A 294 -5.16 12.75 15.17
CA TRP A 294 -6.17 12.36 16.14
C TRP A 294 -7.12 11.41 15.42
N ILE A 295 -7.24 10.20 15.92
CA ILE A 295 -8.00 9.13 15.27
C ILE A 295 -8.92 8.51 16.31
N ASP A 296 -10.21 8.50 16.01
CA ASP A 296 -11.24 7.88 16.82
C ASP A 296 -11.87 6.74 16.04
N GLN A 297 -12.06 5.59 16.68
CA GLN A 297 -12.68 4.41 16.12
C GLN A 297 -13.80 3.89 17.03
N ASP A 298 -15.02 3.88 16.52
CA ASP A 298 -16.16 3.19 17.09
C ASP A 298 -16.34 1.83 16.42
N LEU A 299 -16.28 0.75 17.21
CA LEU A 299 -16.45 -0.60 16.72
C LEU A 299 -17.65 -1.27 17.41
N LYS A 300 -18.59 -1.78 16.59
CA LYS A 300 -19.74 -2.54 17.04
C LYS A 300 -19.66 -3.96 16.50
N THR A 301 -19.80 -4.95 17.38
CA THR A 301 -19.87 -6.34 16.98
C THR A 301 -21.24 -6.92 17.32
N TYR A 302 -21.80 -7.64 16.36
CA TYR A 302 -23.07 -8.33 16.54
C TYR A 302 -22.83 -9.81 16.32
N SER A 303 -23.39 -10.65 17.18
CA SER A 303 -23.29 -12.09 17.02
C SER A 303 -24.61 -12.79 17.34
N GLY A 304 -24.74 -14.01 16.86
CA GLY A 304 -25.88 -14.89 17.11
C GLY A 304 -25.44 -16.32 17.34
N PHE A 305 -26.35 -17.15 17.85
CA PHE A 305 -26.12 -18.57 18.02
C PHE A 305 -27.36 -19.35 17.59
N LEU A 306 -27.21 -20.28 16.64
CA LEU A 306 -28.30 -21.08 16.06
C LEU A 306 -29.50 -20.24 15.60
N SER A 307 -29.23 -19.04 15.08
CA SER A 307 -30.23 -18.05 14.67
C SER A 307 -29.75 -17.27 13.46
N SER A 308 -30.67 -16.87 12.58
CA SER A 308 -30.37 -15.96 11.49
C SER A 308 -30.29 -14.48 11.93
N SER A 309 -30.60 -14.18 13.20
CA SER A 309 -30.53 -12.83 13.75
C SER A 309 -29.31 -12.66 14.65
N THR A 310 -28.64 -11.51 14.50
CA THR A 310 -27.55 -11.07 15.37
C THR A 310 -28.04 -10.05 16.38
N LEU A 311 -27.47 -10.07 17.57
CA LEU A 311 -27.67 -9.07 18.61
C LEU A 311 -26.35 -8.33 18.83
N LEU A 312 -26.42 -7.07 19.25
CA LEU A 312 -25.25 -6.30 19.65
C LEU A 312 -24.58 -6.98 20.84
N THR A 313 -23.35 -7.45 20.66
CA THR A 313 -22.59 -8.21 21.68
C THR A 313 -21.31 -7.54 22.09
N GLY A 314 -20.82 -6.55 21.36
CA GLY A 314 -19.61 -5.81 21.74
C GLY A 314 -19.64 -4.37 21.27
N LEU A 315 -19.05 -3.51 22.09
CA LEU A 315 -18.76 -2.12 21.78
C LEU A 315 -17.31 -1.85 22.12
N ALA A 316 -16.58 -1.21 21.21
CA ALA A 316 -15.27 -0.65 21.50
C ALA A 316 -15.22 0.79 20.99
N ASP A 317 -14.70 1.67 21.83
CA ASP A 317 -14.42 3.07 21.58
C ASP A 317 -12.90 3.23 21.79
N ILE A 318 -12.18 3.50 20.71
CA ILE A 318 -10.74 3.49 20.69
C ILE A 318 -10.25 4.80 20.10
N SER A 319 -9.44 5.54 20.84
CA SER A 319 -8.74 6.69 20.27
C SER A 319 -7.24 6.43 20.15
N ARG A 320 -6.63 7.02 19.14
CA ARG A 320 -5.17 7.05 18.96
C ARG A 320 -4.72 8.45 18.61
N ASP A 321 -4.04 9.10 19.55
CA ASP A 321 -3.39 10.38 19.35
C ASP A 321 -1.91 10.19 19.06
N SER A 322 -1.41 10.74 17.95
CA SER A 322 0.02 10.66 17.62
C SER A 322 0.60 12.00 17.21
N TYR A 323 1.84 12.23 17.64
CA TYR A 323 2.60 13.42 17.28
C TYR A 323 4.07 13.07 17.03
N GLY A 324 4.56 13.56 15.89
CA GLY A 324 5.93 13.39 15.45
C GLY A 324 6.62 14.74 15.24
N LEU A 325 7.88 14.82 15.62
CA LEU A 325 8.76 15.95 15.30
C LEU A 325 9.96 15.40 14.52
N TYR A 326 10.29 15.99 13.37
CA TYR A 326 11.37 15.51 12.54
C TYR A 326 12.20 16.62 11.90
N VAL A 327 13.45 16.28 11.61
CA VAL A 327 14.37 17.06 10.80
C VAL A 327 15.18 16.12 9.90
N ASN A 328 15.35 16.50 8.64
CA ASN A 328 16.22 15.83 7.69
C ASN A 328 16.99 16.89 6.89
N ASP A 329 18.30 16.69 6.76
CA ASP A 329 19.20 17.63 6.10
C ASP A 329 20.05 16.90 5.06
N ASP A 330 20.02 17.37 3.82
CA ASP A 330 20.91 16.97 2.73
C ASP A 330 21.92 18.07 2.49
N PHE A 331 23.16 17.86 2.96
CA PHE A 331 24.24 18.82 2.87
C PHE A 331 25.31 18.38 1.85
N SER A 332 25.57 19.19 0.85
CA SER A 332 26.64 18.94 -0.12
C SER A 332 28.00 19.26 0.46
N LEU A 333 28.74 18.25 0.94
CA LEU A 333 30.13 18.41 1.45
C LEU A 333 31.05 18.99 0.39
N VAL A 334 30.87 18.56 -0.86
CA VAL A 334 31.40 19.11 -2.10
C VAL A 334 30.32 18.96 -3.17
N GLU A 335 30.50 19.55 -4.35
CA GLU A 335 29.47 19.59 -5.42
C GLU A 335 28.84 18.23 -5.76
N ASN A 336 29.61 17.15 -5.61
CA ASN A 336 29.20 15.79 -5.99
C ASN A 336 29.14 14.80 -4.81
N LEU A 337 29.27 15.25 -3.58
CA LEU A 337 29.20 14.39 -2.39
C LEU A 337 28.20 14.97 -1.38
N ILE A 338 27.08 14.27 -1.21
CA ILE A 338 25.97 14.69 -0.37
C ILE A 338 25.93 13.84 0.89
N LEU A 339 25.94 14.49 2.04
CA LEU A 339 25.70 13.90 3.36
C LEU A 339 24.22 14.11 3.71
N THR A 340 23.50 13.03 3.99
CA THR A 340 22.14 13.06 4.51
C THR A 340 22.15 12.71 5.99
N LEU A 341 21.57 13.56 6.83
CA LEU A 341 21.36 13.31 8.26
C LEU A 341 19.93 13.63 8.63
N GLY A 342 19.30 12.78 9.45
CA GLY A 342 17.93 13.05 9.90
C GLY A 342 17.60 12.32 11.18
N THR A 343 16.60 12.86 11.87
CA THR A 343 16.05 12.27 13.10
C THR A 343 14.55 12.58 13.21
N ARG A 344 13.84 11.68 13.85
CA ARG A 344 12.43 11.81 14.24
C ARG A 344 12.22 11.27 15.64
N TYR A 345 11.42 11.97 16.41
CA TYR A 345 10.78 11.46 17.61
C TYR A 345 9.29 11.38 17.37
N GLU A 346 8.67 10.26 17.74
CA GLU A 346 7.21 10.10 17.64
C GLU A 346 6.66 9.45 18.91
N LYS A 347 5.49 9.93 19.36
CA LYS A 347 4.71 9.37 20.46
C LYS A 347 3.31 9.05 19.95
N ALA A 348 2.78 7.90 20.35
CA ALA A 348 1.39 7.50 20.18
C ALA A 348 0.78 7.17 21.54
N GLU A 349 -0.42 7.67 21.79
CA GLU A 349 -1.23 7.42 22.98
C GLU A 349 -2.53 6.78 22.52
N TYR A 350 -2.93 5.70 23.17
CA TYR A 350 -4.12 4.92 22.86
C TYR A 350 -5.00 4.92 24.09
N ASP A 351 -6.27 5.32 23.94
CA ASP A 351 -7.32 5.11 24.94
C ASP A 351 -8.24 4.01 24.42
N LEU A 352 -8.39 2.95 25.19
CA LEU A 352 -9.06 1.71 24.80
C LEU A 352 -10.21 1.45 25.76
N HIS A 353 -11.44 1.63 25.29
CA HIS A 353 -12.66 1.35 26.04
C HIS A 353 -13.45 0.26 25.33
N GLN A 354 -13.62 -0.90 25.99
CA GLN A 354 -14.38 -2.00 25.41
C GLN A 354 -15.37 -2.58 26.40
N ARG A 355 -16.59 -2.90 25.93
CA ARG A 355 -17.66 -3.53 26.67
C ARG A 355 -18.18 -4.75 25.93
N ASP A 356 -18.25 -5.85 26.66
CA ASP A 356 -18.93 -7.06 26.25
C ASP A 356 -20.39 -6.99 26.70
N LEU A 357 -21.31 -7.07 25.76
CA LEU A 357 -22.76 -7.02 25.98
C LEU A 357 -23.41 -8.41 25.76
N SER A 358 -22.60 -9.47 25.67
CA SER A 358 -23.09 -10.84 25.51
C SER A 358 -23.88 -11.33 26.74
N ALA A 359 -24.52 -12.48 26.63
CA ALA A 359 -25.27 -13.08 27.73
C ALA A 359 -24.40 -13.41 28.96
N PHE A 360 -23.10 -13.56 28.79
CA PHE A 360 -22.11 -13.80 29.83
C PHE A 360 -20.97 -12.78 29.69
N PRO A 361 -21.20 -11.51 30.05
CA PRO A 361 -20.31 -10.44 29.73
C PRO A 361 -18.97 -10.55 30.46
N LEU A 362 -17.91 -10.29 29.73
CA LEU A 362 -16.56 -10.13 30.27
C LEU A 362 -16.44 -8.78 30.98
N ALA A 363 -15.44 -8.66 31.87
CA ALA A 363 -15.13 -7.39 32.49
C ALA A 363 -14.74 -6.35 31.40
N PRO A 364 -15.23 -5.09 31.51
CA PRO A 364 -14.90 -4.06 30.54
C PRO A 364 -13.39 -3.76 30.54
N LEU A 365 -12.86 -3.44 29.37
CA LEU A 365 -11.54 -2.85 29.20
C LEU A 365 -11.65 -1.34 29.30
N ASP A 366 -10.76 -0.71 30.06
CA ASP A 366 -10.66 0.75 30.23
C ASP A 366 -9.18 1.06 30.56
N GLU A 367 -8.36 1.23 29.51
CA GLU A 367 -6.92 1.36 29.66
C GLU A 367 -6.32 2.37 28.67
N THR A 368 -5.34 3.15 29.13
CA THR A 368 -4.54 4.06 28.34
C THR A 368 -3.14 3.48 28.14
N VAL A 369 -2.66 3.43 26.91
CA VAL A 369 -1.32 2.93 26.55
C VAL A 369 -0.53 4.01 25.82
N THR A 370 0.67 4.29 26.29
CA THR A 370 1.58 5.23 25.62
C THR A 370 2.79 4.48 25.05
N LYS A 371 3.13 4.72 23.79
CA LYS A 371 4.34 4.23 23.13
C LYS A 371 5.10 5.42 22.53
N SER A 372 6.43 5.37 22.52
CA SER A 372 7.27 6.39 21.87
C SER A 372 8.54 5.78 21.34
N GLU A 373 9.01 6.27 20.18
CA GLU A 373 10.22 5.80 19.52
C GLU A 373 10.97 6.92 18.80
N ASN A 374 12.23 6.61 18.45
CA ASN A 374 13.08 7.48 17.66
C ASN A 374 13.50 6.79 16.37
N ALA A 375 13.56 7.56 15.28
CA ALA A 375 14.16 7.14 14.01
C ALA A 375 15.36 8.02 13.66
N TYR A 376 16.31 7.44 12.96
CA TYR A 376 17.51 8.13 12.50
C TYR A 376 17.83 7.75 11.04
N THR A 377 18.43 8.67 10.31
CA THR A 377 19.05 8.38 9.00
C THR A 377 20.44 9.03 8.95
N ALA A 378 21.38 8.29 8.40
CA ALA A 378 22.70 8.80 8.04
C ALA A 378 23.12 8.18 6.70
N GLY A 379 23.39 9.00 5.71
CA GLY A 379 23.70 8.54 4.36
C GLY A 379 24.76 9.38 3.67
N LEU A 380 25.46 8.75 2.73
CA LEU A 380 26.43 9.40 1.87
C LEU A 380 26.10 9.04 0.42
N THR A 381 25.95 10.04 -0.44
CA THR A 381 25.70 9.85 -1.86
C THR A 381 26.79 10.56 -2.67
N TRP A 382 27.52 9.80 -3.48
CA TRP A 382 28.53 10.32 -4.41
C TRP A 382 28.03 10.32 -5.85
N LEU A 383 27.88 11.50 -6.42
CA LEU A 383 27.50 11.73 -7.81
C LEU A 383 28.80 11.72 -8.67
N TYR A 384 29.22 10.56 -9.15
CA TYR A 384 30.51 10.43 -9.83
C TYR A 384 30.44 10.80 -11.32
N SER A 385 29.26 10.83 -11.94
CA SER A 385 29.09 11.25 -13.33
C SER A 385 27.62 11.66 -13.60
N GLY A 386 27.37 12.93 -13.79
CA GLY A 386 26.03 13.44 -14.08
C GLY A 386 25.01 13.01 -13.03
N LYS A 387 24.04 12.17 -13.44
CA LYS A 387 23.02 11.58 -12.53
C LYS A 387 23.40 10.19 -12.01
N SER A 388 24.59 9.68 -12.35
CA SER A 388 25.09 8.40 -11.84
C SER A 388 25.63 8.56 -10.42
N ALA A 389 25.27 7.64 -9.53
CA ALA A 389 25.57 7.75 -8.11
C ALA A 389 25.96 6.41 -7.49
N LEU A 390 26.86 6.47 -6.49
CA LEU A 390 27.04 5.44 -5.48
C LEU A 390 26.46 5.98 -4.17
N PHE A 391 25.82 5.14 -3.39
CA PHE A 391 25.31 5.54 -2.08
C PHE A 391 25.47 4.45 -1.04
N GLY A 392 25.62 4.88 0.20
CA GLY A 392 25.54 4.05 1.39
C GLY A 392 24.66 4.73 2.43
N ARG A 393 23.83 3.97 3.13
CA ARG A 393 22.87 4.53 4.07
C ARG A 393 22.68 3.60 5.27
N TYR A 394 22.58 4.20 6.44
CA TYR A 394 22.08 3.60 7.67
C TYR A 394 20.79 4.29 8.05
N ASN A 395 19.78 3.50 8.46
CA ASN A 395 18.55 4.04 9.00
C ASN A 395 18.10 3.22 10.20
N ARG A 396 17.51 3.88 11.19
CA ARG A 396 16.73 3.25 12.25
C ARG A 396 15.25 3.58 12.03
N SER A 397 14.41 2.55 12.07
CA SER A 397 12.96 2.63 11.90
C SER A 397 12.22 2.14 13.14
N PHE A 398 10.91 2.42 13.18
CA PHE A 398 9.99 1.85 14.16
C PHE A 398 8.60 1.63 13.55
N ARG A 399 7.80 0.77 14.20
CA ARG A 399 6.36 0.61 13.99
C ARG A 399 5.67 0.46 15.35
N PHE A 400 4.61 1.23 15.58
CA PHE A 400 3.75 1.04 16.74
C PHE A 400 2.78 -0.12 16.51
N PRO A 401 2.32 -0.81 17.58
CA PRO A 401 1.22 -1.77 17.47
C PRO A 401 -0.05 -1.10 16.92
N LEU A 402 -0.80 -1.86 16.13
CA LEU A 402 -2.16 -1.49 15.73
C LEU A 402 -3.14 -1.70 16.90
N THR A 403 -4.31 -1.10 16.84
CA THR A 403 -5.33 -1.20 17.88
C THR A 403 -5.73 -2.64 18.16
N ASP A 404 -5.95 -3.43 17.11
CA ASP A 404 -6.29 -4.87 17.22
C ASP A 404 -5.12 -5.72 17.74
N GLU A 405 -3.87 -5.29 17.52
CA GLU A 405 -2.69 -6.00 18.03
C GLU A 405 -2.52 -5.83 19.54
N LEU A 406 -2.92 -4.68 20.08
CA LEU A 406 -2.79 -4.34 21.49
C LEU A 406 -3.75 -5.14 22.40
N VAL A 407 -4.87 -5.62 21.85
CA VAL A 407 -5.92 -6.26 22.63
C VAL A 407 -5.76 -7.79 22.61
N LEU A 408 -5.87 -8.43 23.76
CA LEU A 408 -5.86 -9.88 23.89
C LEU A 408 -6.98 -10.38 24.78
N PHE A 409 -7.40 -11.64 24.56
CA PHE A 409 -8.29 -12.36 25.44
C PHE A 409 -7.50 -13.17 26.47
N ASP A 410 -7.63 -12.82 27.75
CA ASP A 410 -7.02 -13.54 28.85
C ASP A 410 -7.92 -14.73 29.26
N TYR A 411 -7.61 -15.92 28.77
CA TYR A 411 -8.37 -17.12 29.05
C TYR A 411 -8.38 -17.53 30.54
N VAL A 412 -7.37 -17.14 31.31
CA VAL A 412 -7.27 -17.46 32.74
C VAL A 412 -8.17 -16.54 33.56
N ALA A 413 -8.16 -15.25 33.25
CA ALA A 413 -8.97 -14.26 33.94
C ALA A 413 -10.39 -14.16 33.35
N GLY A 414 -10.65 -14.75 32.17
CA GLY A 414 -11.91 -14.66 31.45
C GLY A 414 -12.27 -13.21 31.10
N ARG A 415 -11.30 -12.43 30.63
CA ARG A 415 -11.49 -11.01 30.29
C ARG A 415 -10.65 -10.56 29.10
N ILE A 416 -11.10 -9.51 28.45
CA ILE A 416 -10.29 -8.78 27.49
C ILE A 416 -9.38 -7.82 28.23
N ARG A 417 -8.14 -7.69 27.81
CA ARG A 417 -7.18 -6.73 28.36
C ARG A 417 -6.17 -6.29 27.31
N VAL A 418 -5.49 -5.19 27.58
CA VAL A 418 -4.32 -4.79 26.79
C VAL A 418 -3.18 -5.79 27.02
N ASN A 419 -2.44 -6.10 25.95
CA ASN A 419 -1.20 -6.84 26.04
C ASN A 419 -0.09 -5.93 26.56
N PRO A 420 0.30 -6.01 27.84
CA PRO A 420 1.27 -5.09 28.42
C PRO A 420 2.68 -5.33 27.88
N ASP A 421 2.94 -6.55 27.40
CA ASP A 421 4.26 -6.99 26.95
C ASP A 421 4.54 -6.63 25.49
N LEU A 422 3.50 -6.23 24.72
CA LEU A 422 3.66 -5.91 23.32
C LEU A 422 4.42 -4.57 23.15
N LYS A 423 5.61 -4.68 22.53
CA LYS A 423 6.51 -3.55 22.30
C LYS A 423 6.38 -3.01 20.88
N PRO A 424 6.71 -1.72 20.67
CA PRO A 424 6.95 -1.23 19.32
C PRO A 424 8.06 -2.04 18.63
N GLN A 425 7.85 -2.35 17.37
CA GLN A 425 8.88 -2.93 16.52
C GLN A 425 9.91 -1.86 16.18
N THR A 426 11.20 -2.21 16.19
CA THR A 426 12.31 -1.34 15.76
C THR A 426 13.22 -2.06 14.79
N GLY A 427 13.86 -1.30 13.87
CA GLY A 427 14.73 -1.90 12.86
C GLY A 427 15.98 -1.07 12.58
N ASP A 428 17.13 -1.74 12.45
CA ASP A 428 18.38 -1.17 11.97
C ASP A 428 18.63 -1.61 10.54
N HIS A 429 18.68 -0.66 9.59
CA HIS A 429 18.77 -0.91 8.16
C HIS A 429 20.08 -0.39 7.58
N TYR A 430 20.74 -1.21 6.80
CA TYR A 430 21.98 -0.90 6.09
C TYR A 430 21.76 -1.11 4.60
N GLU A 431 22.12 -0.13 3.80
CA GLU A 431 22.00 -0.17 2.35
C GLU A 431 23.28 0.33 1.67
N VAL A 432 23.63 -0.33 0.59
CA VAL A 432 24.64 0.15 -0.36
C VAL A 432 24.16 -0.09 -1.77
N GLY A 433 24.30 0.90 -2.64
CA GLY A 433 23.83 0.74 -4.01
C GLY A 433 24.51 1.66 -5.00
N ALA A 434 24.24 1.37 -6.26
CA ALA A 434 24.69 2.13 -7.40
C ALA A 434 23.54 2.38 -8.38
N ARG A 435 23.49 3.58 -8.91
CA ARG A 435 22.70 3.93 -10.09
C ARG A 435 23.65 4.44 -11.16
N HIS A 436 23.62 3.82 -12.33
CA HIS A 436 24.46 4.23 -13.45
C HIS A 436 23.63 4.54 -14.69
N ILE A 437 23.89 5.69 -15.29
CA ILE A 437 23.34 6.10 -16.57
C ILE A 437 24.45 5.92 -17.59
N PHE A 438 24.41 4.80 -18.35
CA PHE A 438 25.41 4.48 -19.39
C PHE A 438 25.30 5.44 -20.57
N THR A 439 24.06 5.69 -20.97
CA THR A 439 23.68 6.66 -21.99
C THR A 439 22.33 7.30 -21.60
N PRO A 440 21.87 8.37 -22.24
CA PRO A 440 20.52 8.89 -21.98
C PRO A 440 19.41 7.84 -22.11
N ASN A 441 19.66 6.80 -22.91
CA ASN A 441 18.69 5.75 -23.25
C ASN A 441 18.95 4.42 -22.53
N LEU A 442 19.98 4.31 -21.67
CA LEU A 442 20.31 3.09 -20.95
C LEU A 442 20.71 3.41 -19.52
N GLN A 443 19.92 2.93 -18.58
CA GLN A 443 20.17 3.07 -17.15
C GLN A 443 19.99 1.75 -16.39
N ALA A 444 20.77 1.58 -15.36
CA ALA A 444 20.64 0.45 -14.44
C ALA A 444 20.90 0.89 -13.00
N ASN A 445 20.32 0.16 -12.08
CA ASN A 445 20.56 0.30 -10.64
C ASN A 445 20.74 -1.06 -9.99
N ILE A 446 21.49 -1.08 -8.91
CA ILE A 446 21.64 -2.21 -8.02
C ILE A 446 21.67 -1.72 -6.58
N THR A 447 20.97 -2.41 -5.70
CA THR A 447 20.95 -2.14 -4.26
C THR A 447 21.11 -3.43 -3.50
N PHE A 448 21.99 -3.45 -2.52
CA PHE A 448 22.08 -4.49 -1.51
C PHE A 448 21.59 -3.91 -0.20
N TYR A 449 20.78 -4.68 0.52
CA TYR A 449 20.24 -4.24 1.80
C TYR A 449 20.30 -5.35 2.85
N ARG A 450 20.34 -4.91 4.10
CA ARG A 450 20.20 -5.74 5.29
C ARG A 450 19.45 -4.95 6.35
N ALA A 451 18.39 -5.53 6.89
CA ALA A 451 17.62 -4.98 8.00
C ALA A 451 17.53 -6.01 9.13
N GLU A 452 17.89 -5.58 10.32
CA GLU A 452 17.76 -6.34 11.57
C GLU A 452 16.59 -5.75 12.34
N ILE A 453 15.48 -6.49 12.42
CA ILE A 453 14.26 -6.04 13.07
C ILE A 453 14.17 -6.70 14.43
N LYS A 454 13.91 -5.90 15.46
CA LYS A 454 13.65 -6.34 16.83
C LYS A 454 12.19 -6.15 17.17
N ASP A 455 11.66 -7.06 17.96
CA ASP A 455 10.30 -7.01 18.46
C ASP A 455 9.25 -6.93 17.32
N GLU A 456 9.50 -7.60 16.17
CA GLU A 456 8.54 -7.65 15.06
C GLU A 456 7.23 -8.29 15.53
N ILE A 457 6.09 -7.60 15.26
CA ILE A 457 4.79 -8.02 15.77
C ILE A 457 4.15 -9.03 14.82
N PHE A 458 3.65 -10.13 15.39
CA PHE A 458 2.97 -11.19 14.65
C PHE A 458 1.84 -11.81 15.46
N PHE A 459 0.89 -12.47 14.78
CA PHE A 459 -0.16 -13.25 15.42
C PHE A 459 0.31 -14.70 15.67
N ASN A 460 0.35 -15.10 16.94
CA ASN A 460 0.69 -16.45 17.34
C ASN A 460 -0.58 -17.32 17.46
N LYS A 461 -0.77 -18.24 16.51
CA LYS A 461 -1.91 -19.15 16.48
C LYS A 461 -2.00 -20.13 17.66
N ALA A 462 -0.90 -20.41 18.34
CA ALA A 462 -0.88 -21.32 19.46
C ALA A 462 -1.44 -20.67 20.73
N THR A 463 -1.21 -19.37 20.90
CA THR A 463 -1.67 -18.56 22.04
C THR A 463 -2.90 -17.72 21.69
N PHE A 464 -3.25 -17.57 20.40
CA PHE A 464 -4.28 -16.66 19.88
C PHE A 464 -4.06 -15.21 20.30
N THR A 465 -2.78 -14.78 20.37
CA THR A 465 -2.40 -13.42 20.76
C THR A 465 -1.37 -12.85 19.78
N ASN A 466 -1.31 -11.53 19.71
CA ASN A 466 -0.19 -10.84 19.06
C ASN A 466 1.00 -10.82 20.01
N GLU A 467 2.16 -11.16 19.50
CA GLU A 467 3.42 -11.30 20.22
C GLU A 467 4.55 -10.62 19.43
N ASN A 468 5.68 -10.37 20.08
CA ASN A 468 6.88 -9.90 19.41
C ASN A 468 7.82 -11.09 19.13
N TYR A 469 8.35 -11.17 17.90
CA TYR A 469 9.56 -11.97 17.66
C TYR A 469 10.79 -11.26 18.26
N ASP A 470 11.68 -12.00 18.88
CA ASP A 470 12.89 -11.41 19.46
C ASP A 470 13.72 -10.68 18.41
N GLN A 471 14.01 -11.33 17.28
CA GLN A 471 14.74 -10.75 16.17
C GLN A 471 14.43 -11.44 14.85
N THR A 472 14.31 -10.64 13.79
CA THR A 472 14.24 -11.09 12.39
C THR A 472 15.33 -10.43 11.55
N LEU A 473 15.70 -11.07 10.44
CA LEU A 473 16.68 -10.57 9.49
C LEU A 473 16.11 -10.57 8.09
N HIS A 474 16.03 -9.41 7.46
CA HIS A 474 15.64 -9.19 6.08
C HIS A 474 16.86 -8.73 5.28
N GLN A 475 17.23 -9.45 4.26
CA GLN A 475 18.38 -9.09 3.43
C GLN A 475 18.17 -9.47 1.98
N GLY A 476 18.72 -8.70 1.07
CA GLY A 476 18.52 -8.98 -0.33
C GLY A 476 19.31 -8.10 -1.28
N MET A 477 19.02 -8.33 -2.55
CA MET A 477 19.56 -7.58 -3.67
C MET A 477 18.44 -7.23 -4.64
N GLU A 478 18.40 -5.99 -5.07
CA GLU A 478 17.47 -5.46 -6.05
C GLU A 478 18.25 -4.94 -7.26
N ILE A 479 17.86 -5.35 -8.47
CA ILE A 479 18.47 -4.91 -9.72
C ILE A 479 17.37 -4.42 -10.65
N GLY A 480 17.56 -3.26 -11.28
CA GLY A 480 16.68 -2.73 -12.31
C GLY A 480 17.47 -2.23 -13.52
N CYS A 481 16.86 -2.39 -14.69
CA CYS A 481 17.41 -1.90 -15.94
C CYS A 481 16.29 -1.38 -16.86
N ARG A 482 16.55 -0.26 -17.54
CA ARG A 482 15.69 0.26 -18.61
C ARG A 482 16.57 0.70 -19.77
N ALA A 483 16.15 0.32 -20.98
CA ALA A 483 16.82 0.65 -22.21
C ALA A 483 15.82 1.08 -23.29
N ASP A 484 16.02 2.25 -23.90
CA ASP A 484 15.20 2.79 -24.98
C ASP A 484 16.02 2.74 -26.29
N PHE A 485 15.53 1.99 -27.29
CA PHE A 485 16.21 1.79 -28.56
C PHE A 485 15.43 2.43 -29.71
N PHE A 486 16.13 3.22 -30.52
CA PHE A 486 15.62 3.79 -31.78
C PHE A 486 14.29 4.55 -31.63
N GLU A 487 14.01 5.10 -30.45
CA GLU A 487 12.75 5.80 -30.12
C GLU A 487 11.48 4.92 -30.28
N ARG A 488 11.66 3.61 -30.54
CA ARG A 488 10.55 2.70 -30.85
C ARG A 488 10.47 1.46 -29.95
N LEU A 489 11.52 1.15 -29.25
CA LEU A 489 11.56 -0.04 -28.39
C LEU A 489 12.07 0.33 -27.01
N THR A 490 11.22 0.24 -26.02
CA THR A 490 11.61 0.28 -24.61
C THR A 490 11.69 -1.14 -24.07
N LEU A 491 12.81 -1.50 -23.49
CA LEU A 491 13.01 -2.73 -22.71
C LEU A 491 13.18 -2.34 -21.24
N PHE A 492 12.53 -3.04 -20.37
CA PHE A 492 12.74 -2.86 -18.92
C PHE A 492 12.68 -4.22 -18.22
N GLY A 493 13.42 -4.32 -17.15
CA GLY A 493 13.42 -5.52 -16.33
C GLY A 493 13.99 -5.26 -14.96
N ASN A 494 13.57 -6.09 -14.02
CA ASN A 494 14.09 -6.08 -12.67
C ASN A 494 14.13 -7.48 -12.09
N TYR A 495 15.04 -7.67 -11.16
CA TYR A 495 15.20 -8.89 -10.38
C TYR A 495 15.40 -8.51 -8.92
N ALA A 496 14.75 -9.25 -8.03
CA ALA A 496 14.98 -9.17 -6.59
C ALA A 496 15.27 -10.58 -6.05
N TYR A 497 16.34 -10.66 -5.29
CA TYR A 497 16.62 -11.78 -4.39
C TYR A 497 16.39 -11.31 -2.97
N GLU A 498 15.57 -12.04 -2.21
CA GLU A 498 15.17 -11.66 -0.88
C GLU A 498 15.23 -12.87 0.06
N LYS A 499 15.76 -12.67 1.26
CA LYS A 499 15.78 -13.67 2.31
C LYS A 499 15.41 -13.02 3.63
N ALA A 500 14.23 -13.39 4.15
CA ALA A 500 13.75 -13.00 5.46
C ALA A 500 13.71 -14.23 6.39
N THR A 501 14.32 -14.14 7.57
CA THR A 501 14.46 -15.27 8.51
C THR A 501 14.32 -14.81 9.95
N PHE A 502 13.75 -15.68 10.78
CA PHE A 502 13.85 -15.54 12.24
C PHE A 502 15.28 -15.75 12.69
N ARG A 503 15.74 -15.00 13.70
CA ARG A 503 17.11 -15.02 14.21
C ARG A 503 17.22 -15.38 15.68
N ASP A 504 16.11 -15.59 16.32
CA ASP A 504 16.04 -16.01 17.72
C ASP A 504 14.72 -16.73 18.02
N GLY A 505 14.60 -17.29 19.23
CA GLY A 505 13.40 -17.93 19.72
C GLY A 505 13.09 -19.29 19.07
N ALA A 506 11.83 -19.68 19.10
CA ALA A 506 11.35 -21.01 18.70
C ALA A 506 11.50 -21.28 17.18
N PHE A 507 11.65 -20.26 16.37
CA PHE A 507 11.72 -20.35 14.91
C PHE A 507 13.06 -19.98 14.32
N ASP A 508 14.14 -19.91 15.14
CA ASP A 508 15.47 -19.54 14.66
C ASP A 508 15.90 -20.28 13.40
N GLY A 509 16.40 -19.54 12.42
CA GLY A 509 16.83 -20.03 11.12
C GLY A 509 15.73 -20.38 10.12
N LYS A 510 14.43 -20.31 10.50
CA LYS A 510 13.30 -20.52 9.60
C LYS A 510 13.03 -19.29 8.73
N ASP A 511 12.48 -19.52 7.55
CA ASP A 511 12.04 -18.45 6.65
C ASP A 511 10.77 -17.78 7.20
N ILE A 512 10.67 -16.46 7.09
CA ILE A 512 9.43 -15.72 7.38
C ILE A 512 8.38 -16.13 6.34
N PRO A 513 7.14 -16.44 6.76
CA PRO A 513 6.05 -16.83 5.86
C PRO A 513 5.74 -15.79 4.79
N ALA A 514 5.25 -16.27 3.64
CA ALA A 514 4.83 -15.47 2.48
C ALA A 514 5.92 -14.61 1.84
N VAL A 515 7.20 -14.88 2.08
CA VAL A 515 8.33 -14.18 1.45
C VAL A 515 8.97 -15.06 0.37
N PRO A 516 8.73 -14.80 -0.92
CA PRO A 516 9.39 -15.53 -2.01
C PRO A 516 10.83 -15.06 -2.15
N ARG A 517 11.77 -16.01 -2.30
CA ARG A 517 13.20 -15.68 -2.42
C ARG A 517 13.59 -15.03 -3.73
N ASN A 518 12.85 -15.28 -4.79
CA ASN A 518 13.16 -14.78 -6.12
C ASN A 518 11.93 -14.17 -6.76
N LYS A 519 12.09 -12.98 -7.27
CA LYS A 519 11.09 -12.30 -8.07
C LYS A 519 11.78 -11.66 -9.27
N PHE A 520 11.21 -11.77 -10.45
CA PHE A 520 11.63 -10.96 -11.56
C PHE A 520 10.49 -10.53 -12.47
N ASN A 521 10.72 -9.43 -13.16
CA ASN A 521 9.84 -8.88 -14.17
C ASN A 521 10.67 -8.54 -15.41
N LEU A 522 10.13 -8.83 -16.58
CA LEU A 522 10.65 -8.41 -17.86
C LEU A 522 9.51 -7.84 -18.69
N GLY A 523 9.70 -6.65 -19.22
CA GLY A 523 8.72 -6.05 -20.09
C GLY A 523 9.34 -5.38 -21.29
N PHE A 524 8.54 -5.22 -22.34
CA PHE A 524 8.89 -4.40 -23.47
C PHE A 524 7.69 -3.62 -24.01
N ARG A 525 7.98 -2.50 -24.64
CA ARG A 525 7.01 -1.68 -25.36
C ARG A 525 7.56 -1.38 -26.74
N ILE A 526 6.74 -1.60 -27.76
CA ILE A 526 7.05 -1.24 -29.15
C ILE A 526 6.13 -0.09 -29.52
N HIS A 527 6.73 1.04 -29.85
CA HIS A 527 6.05 2.29 -30.19
C HIS A 527 6.06 2.49 -31.72
N ASP A 528 4.97 2.99 -32.25
CA ASP A 528 4.89 3.59 -33.60
C ASP A 528 5.35 2.69 -34.76
N VAL A 529 5.18 1.36 -34.67
CA VAL A 529 5.27 0.49 -35.85
C VAL A 529 4.20 0.88 -36.88
N ILE A 530 3.00 1.14 -36.38
CA ILE A 530 1.95 1.94 -37.01
C ILE A 530 1.86 3.21 -36.18
N PRO A 531 1.83 4.42 -36.78
CA PRO A 531 1.78 5.67 -36.01
C PRO A 531 0.74 5.64 -34.90
N ASN A 532 1.15 6.00 -33.70
CA ASN A 532 0.31 6.03 -32.48
C ASN A 532 -0.16 4.64 -31.96
N LEU A 533 0.38 3.54 -32.47
CA LEU A 533 0.13 2.19 -31.98
C LEU A 533 1.26 1.78 -31.03
N ILE A 534 0.89 1.37 -29.82
CA ILE A 534 1.80 0.83 -28.80
C ILE A 534 1.43 -0.61 -28.52
N PHE A 535 2.39 -1.51 -28.62
CA PHE A 535 2.28 -2.88 -28.15
C PHE A 535 3.15 -3.08 -26.92
N SER A 536 2.56 -3.60 -25.84
CA SER A 536 3.25 -3.86 -24.58
C SER A 536 3.14 -5.33 -24.18
N ALA A 537 4.20 -5.85 -23.60
CA ALA A 537 4.20 -7.18 -22.97
C ALA A 537 4.95 -7.12 -21.65
N ASP A 538 4.38 -7.75 -20.62
CA ASP A 538 4.93 -7.83 -19.27
C ASP A 538 4.92 -9.29 -18.81
N TYR A 539 6.08 -9.81 -18.45
CA TYR A 539 6.27 -11.12 -17.87
C TYR A 539 6.67 -10.99 -16.40
N PHE A 540 5.94 -11.67 -15.53
CA PHE A 540 6.16 -11.68 -14.08
C PHE A 540 6.47 -13.10 -13.62
N TYR A 541 7.43 -13.25 -12.73
CA TYR A 541 7.73 -14.48 -12.01
C TYR A 541 7.83 -14.20 -10.53
N VAL A 542 7.17 -15.03 -9.72
CA VAL A 542 7.25 -15.02 -8.25
C VAL A 542 7.62 -16.43 -7.79
N GLY A 543 8.67 -16.53 -6.98
CA GLY A 543 9.15 -17.80 -6.43
C GLY A 543 8.20 -18.41 -5.40
N ASP A 544 8.52 -19.61 -4.97
CA ASP A 544 7.82 -20.32 -3.89
C ASP A 544 8.04 -19.63 -2.54
N SER A 545 7.05 -19.73 -1.65
CA SER A 545 7.12 -19.20 -0.28
C SER A 545 6.38 -20.09 0.72
N SER A 546 6.75 -20.03 2.00
CA SER A 546 5.99 -20.69 3.07
C SER A 546 4.60 -20.05 3.19
N LEU A 547 3.60 -20.84 3.61
CA LEU A 547 2.24 -20.36 3.81
C LEU A 547 2.19 -19.41 5.02
N ILE A 548 1.31 -18.43 4.98
CA ILE A 548 1.04 -17.53 6.12
C ILE A 548 0.67 -18.35 7.35
N SER A 549 1.11 -17.93 8.50
CA SER A 549 0.99 -18.64 9.79
C SER A 549 1.71 -20.01 9.85
N ASP A 550 2.66 -20.29 8.93
CA ASP A 550 3.58 -21.45 9.01
C ASP A 550 5.00 -21.01 9.40
N GLN A 551 5.16 -20.39 10.56
CA GLN A 551 6.46 -19.93 11.08
C GLN A 551 7.49 -21.06 11.21
N ALA A 552 7.04 -22.27 11.47
CA ALA A 552 7.89 -23.44 11.59
C ALA A 552 8.31 -24.06 10.24
N ASN A 553 7.78 -23.56 9.13
CA ASN A 553 7.98 -24.04 7.76
C ASN A 553 7.74 -25.58 7.63
N ARG A 554 6.62 -26.06 8.15
CA ARG A 554 6.29 -27.50 8.22
C ARG A 554 5.44 -27.99 7.06
N PHE A 555 4.73 -27.08 6.40
CA PHE A 555 3.80 -27.41 5.33
C PHE A 555 4.45 -27.26 3.95
N GLU A 556 3.79 -27.83 2.93
CA GLU A 556 4.17 -27.56 1.55
C GLU A 556 4.09 -26.06 1.27
N LYS A 557 5.07 -25.54 0.55
CA LYS A 557 5.11 -24.15 0.15
C LYS A 557 4.01 -23.80 -0.85
N LEU A 558 3.60 -22.55 -0.87
CA LEU A 558 2.88 -21.98 -1.99
C LEU A 558 3.78 -22.05 -3.23
N GLU A 559 3.26 -22.64 -4.30
CA GLU A 559 4.02 -22.88 -5.52
C GLU A 559 4.40 -21.56 -6.22
N SER A 560 5.58 -21.55 -6.85
CA SER A 560 5.99 -20.46 -7.73
C SER A 560 5.06 -20.34 -8.94
N TYR A 561 4.89 -19.13 -9.44
CA TYR A 561 4.08 -18.89 -10.63
C TYR A 561 4.71 -17.84 -11.54
N TYR A 562 4.23 -17.81 -12.78
CA TYR A 562 4.54 -16.77 -13.74
C TYR A 562 3.29 -16.35 -14.51
N THR A 563 3.25 -15.11 -14.97
CA THR A 563 2.19 -14.62 -15.85
C THR A 563 2.79 -13.80 -16.98
N LEU A 564 2.18 -13.89 -18.16
CA LEU A 564 2.47 -13.06 -19.31
C LEU A 564 1.24 -12.25 -19.65
N ASN A 565 1.38 -10.92 -19.65
CA ASN A 565 0.32 -9.98 -19.99
C ASN A 565 0.67 -9.25 -21.27
N LEU A 566 -0.31 -9.09 -22.16
CA LEU A 566 -0.16 -8.39 -23.43
C LEU A 566 -1.18 -7.25 -23.50
N ARG A 567 -0.77 -6.13 -24.09
CA ARG A 567 -1.64 -4.98 -24.35
C ARG A 567 -1.32 -4.34 -25.69
N LEU A 568 -2.37 -3.94 -26.38
CA LEU A 568 -2.32 -3.11 -27.59
C LEU A 568 -3.12 -1.85 -27.31
N SER A 569 -2.55 -0.68 -27.58
CA SER A 569 -3.25 0.61 -27.47
C SER A 569 -3.01 1.46 -28.71
N TYR A 570 -4.04 2.14 -29.17
CA TYR A 570 -4.01 3.03 -30.33
C TYR A 570 -4.61 4.39 -29.98
N ALA A 571 -3.79 5.43 -30.11
CA ALA A 571 -4.20 6.81 -29.83
C ALA A 571 -4.43 7.57 -31.17
N TRP A 572 -5.65 8.04 -31.38
CA TRP A 572 -5.97 8.83 -32.57
C TRP A 572 -6.64 10.16 -32.18
N LYS A 573 -5.86 11.23 -32.28
CA LYS A 573 -6.31 12.58 -31.89
C LYS A 573 -6.86 12.59 -30.45
N TRP A 574 -8.16 12.72 -30.30
CA TRP A 574 -8.90 12.75 -29.02
C TRP A 574 -9.38 11.36 -28.56
N LEU A 575 -9.17 10.31 -29.35
CA LEU A 575 -9.62 8.96 -29.07
C LEU A 575 -8.45 8.04 -28.74
N ASN A 576 -8.55 7.31 -27.64
CA ASN A 576 -7.65 6.20 -27.29
C ASN A 576 -8.46 4.90 -27.16
N VAL A 577 -8.02 3.85 -27.84
CA VAL A 577 -8.64 2.51 -27.79
C VAL A 577 -7.58 1.52 -27.38
N PHE A 578 -7.91 0.60 -26.47
CA PHE A 578 -6.99 -0.43 -26.06
C PHE A 578 -7.67 -1.80 -25.87
N ALA A 579 -6.86 -2.85 -26.00
CA ALA A 579 -7.22 -4.21 -25.67
C ALA A 579 -6.04 -4.93 -25.03
N GLY A 580 -6.29 -5.78 -24.05
CA GLY A 580 -5.27 -6.53 -23.33
C GLY A 580 -5.75 -7.93 -22.96
N VAL A 581 -4.78 -8.82 -22.77
CA VAL A 581 -5.00 -10.16 -22.24
C VAL A 581 -4.00 -10.37 -21.12
N ASN A 582 -4.50 -10.68 -19.95
CA ASN A 582 -3.71 -11.02 -18.78
C ASN A 582 -3.61 -12.54 -18.63
N ASN A 583 -2.48 -13.00 -18.10
CA ASN A 583 -2.19 -14.42 -17.95
C ASN A 583 -2.43 -15.22 -19.25
N VAL A 584 -1.79 -14.79 -20.35
CA VAL A 584 -1.94 -15.39 -21.70
C VAL A 584 -1.67 -16.89 -21.69
N THR A 585 -0.76 -17.35 -20.85
CA THR A 585 -0.36 -18.75 -20.69
C THR A 585 -1.40 -19.60 -19.96
N ASP A 586 -2.45 -18.99 -19.44
CA ASP A 586 -3.54 -19.64 -18.71
C ASP A 586 -3.06 -20.43 -17.48
N GLN A 587 -2.03 -19.91 -16.81
CA GLN A 587 -1.48 -20.56 -15.61
C GLN A 587 -2.49 -20.52 -14.47
N LYS A 588 -2.68 -21.66 -13.81
CA LYS A 588 -3.45 -21.81 -12.59
C LYS A 588 -2.53 -21.62 -11.39
N TYR A 589 -2.74 -20.58 -10.61
CA TYR A 589 -1.90 -20.25 -9.46
C TYR A 589 -2.72 -19.63 -8.33
N SER A 590 -2.10 -19.49 -7.17
CA SER A 590 -2.63 -18.74 -6.02
C SER A 590 -1.58 -17.73 -5.58
N GLU A 591 -1.98 -16.54 -5.22
CA GLU A 591 -1.07 -15.49 -4.73
C GLU A 591 -0.97 -15.49 -3.21
N TYR A 592 -1.97 -16.08 -2.56
CA TYR A 592 -2.09 -16.11 -1.12
C TYR A 592 -2.43 -17.52 -0.65
N GLY A 593 -1.73 -17.97 0.37
CA GLY A 593 -1.97 -19.24 1.01
C GLY A 593 -1.68 -19.14 2.51
N LEU A 594 -2.52 -19.76 3.32
CA LEU A 594 -2.42 -19.70 4.78
C LEU A 594 -2.70 -21.05 5.43
N ILE A 595 -2.22 -21.20 6.66
CA ILE A 595 -2.62 -22.30 7.53
C ILE A 595 -3.82 -21.84 8.35
N GLY A 596 -4.96 -22.49 8.18
CA GLY A 596 -6.24 -22.18 8.86
C GLY A 596 -6.79 -23.34 9.70
N GLY A 597 -7.94 -23.11 10.36
CA GLY A 597 -8.70 -24.09 11.11
C GLY A 597 -8.10 -24.48 12.47
N PHE A 598 -8.92 -25.18 13.31
CA PHE A 598 -8.47 -25.76 14.59
C PHE A 598 -7.42 -26.87 14.36
N THR A 599 -7.61 -27.70 13.35
CA THR A 599 -6.55 -28.57 12.83
C THR A 599 -5.81 -27.80 11.75
N PRO A 600 -4.51 -27.51 11.93
CA PRO A 600 -3.75 -26.74 10.97
C PRO A 600 -3.84 -27.33 9.55
N THR A 601 -4.54 -26.64 8.66
CA THR A 601 -4.82 -27.08 7.28
C THR A 601 -4.42 -25.98 6.30
N PRO A 602 -3.75 -26.32 5.19
CA PRO A 602 -3.45 -25.36 4.12
C PRO A 602 -4.71 -24.92 3.37
N TYR A 603 -4.88 -23.61 3.23
CA TYR A 603 -5.91 -22.97 2.43
C TYR A 603 -5.31 -22.00 1.43
N TYR A 604 -5.98 -21.78 0.31
CA TYR A 604 -5.48 -21.01 -0.82
C TYR A 604 -6.51 -20.03 -1.35
N TYR A 605 -6.05 -18.89 -1.83
CA TYR A 605 -6.84 -17.92 -2.59
C TYR A 605 -6.40 -17.98 -4.06
N PRO A 606 -7.18 -18.65 -4.93
CA PRO A 606 -6.83 -18.81 -6.32
C PRO A 606 -6.96 -17.50 -7.10
N ALA A 607 -5.93 -17.20 -7.88
CA ALA A 607 -5.88 -16.04 -8.77
C ALA A 607 -6.57 -16.32 -10.13
N PRO A 608 -6.97 -15.28 -10.87
CA PRO A 608 -7.63 -15.40 -12.15
C PRO A 608 -6.78 -16.13 -13.21
N GLU A 609 -7.40 -17.07 -13.93
CA GLU A 609 -6.90 -17.63 -15.16
C GLU A 609 -6.85 -16.57 -16.27
N ARG A 610 -6.53 -16.96 -17.52
CA ARG A 610 -6.50 -16.04 -18.65
C ARG A 610 -7.76 -15.18 -18.73
N ASN A 611 -7.57 -13.87 -18.78
CA ASN A 611 -8.66 -12.91 -18.83
C ASN A 611 -8.31 -11.72 -19.73
N TRP A 612 -9.33 -11.06 -20.26
CA TRP A 612 -9.17 -9.94 -21.18
C TRP A 612 -9.73 -8.65 -20.60
N VAL A 613 -9.25 -7.53 -21.11
CA VAL A 613 -9.74 -6.19 -20.83
C VAL A 613 -9.65 -5.34 -22.10
N GLY A 614 -10.60 -4.48 -22.35
CA GLY A 614 -10.56 -3.53 -23.45
C GLY A 614 -11.35 -2.29 -23.13
N GLY A 615 -10.99 -1.17 -23.73
CA GLY A 615 -11.67 0.09 -23.44
C GLY A 615 -11.44 1.17 -24.49
N ILE A 616 -12.22 2.21 -24.33
CA ILE A 616 -12.22 3.42 -25.16
C ILE A 616 -12.18 4.61 -24.22
N GLU A 617 -11.33 5.56 -24.52
CA GLU A 617 -11.21 6.82 -23.80
C GLU A 617 -11.18 8.00 -24.78
N ILE A 618 -11.94 9.01 -24.46
CA ILE A 618 -11.97 10.30 -25.18
C ILE A 618 -11.26 11.34 -24.31
N ARG A 619 -10.37 12.13 -24.94
CA ARG A 619 -9.66 13.24 -24.27
C ARG A 619 -9.73 14.50 -25.15
N TYR A 620 -10.03 15.63 -24.51
CA TYR A 620 -10.06 16.93 -25.15
C TYR A 620 -9.22 17.92 -24.37
#